data_2b5e2b7df9f38b439d058d252ba53f25
#
_entry.id   2b5e2b7df9f38b439d058d252ba53f25
#
_cell.length_a   1.000
_cell.length_b   1.000
_cell.length_c   1.000
_cell.angle_alpha   90.00
_cell.angle_beta   90.00
_cell.angle_gamma   90.00
#
_symmetry.space_group_name_H-M   'P 1'
#
loop_
_entity.id
_entity.type
_entity.pdbx_description
1 polymer ?
#
loop_
_entity_poly.entity_id
_entity_poly.type
_entity_poly.pdbx_seq_one_letter_code
_entity_poly.pdbx_strand_id
1 'polypeptide(L)'
;MQIYEVTDARFRKYGKVIRNIDFSALTEAMKKTPVPSDVVYEPSIAELEALPVAKEIEKVFYGELPIQIGYCNGHNVLLNAVEYHRSSEINLAATDAVLILGSEADVTDDFTYETSKMEAFRIPAGAAVEVYATTLHYAPCHVDDAGFQVAVILPKGTNYPLDEAHAGGEDALLTAKNKWLIGHAEGGLPEGSHIEIGRAHV
;
A
#
# COMPACT_ATOMS: atom_id res chain seq x y z
N MET A 1 -9.37 1.50 -16.78
CA MET A 1 -8.78 2.72 -16.16
C MET A 1 -7.52 3.11 -16.93
N GLN A 2 -7.19 4.41 -17.03
CA GLN A 2 -5.91 4.84 -17.61
C GLN A 2 -4.80 4.71 -16.56
N ILE A 3 -3.67 4.12 -16.95
CA ILE A 3 -2.51 3.98 -16.06
C ILE A 3 -1.48 5.06 -16.43
N TYR A 4 -1.03 5.81 -15.44
CA TYR A 4 0.01 6.82 -15.53
C TYR A 4 1.32 6.29 -14.94
N GLU A 5 2.45 6.91 -15.26
CA GLU A 5 3.71 6.63 -14.57
C GLU A 5 3.77 7.41 -13.24
N VAL A 6 4.43 6.87 -12.22
CA VAL A 6 4.64 7.61 -10.94
C VAL A 6 5.48 8.88 -11.11
N THR A 7 6.07 9.10 -12.29
CA THR A 7 6.77 10.35 -12.65
C THR A 7 5.83 11.41 -13.22
N ASP A 8 4.56 11.07 -13.52
CA ASP A 8 3.56 12.05 -13.94
C ASP A 8 3.26 13.05 -12.80
N ALA A 9 2.99 14.29 -13.14
CA ALA A 9 2.69 15.35 -12.18
C ALA A 9 1.44 15.07 -11.31
N ARG A 10 0.49 14.26 -11.79
CA ARG A 10 -0.70 13.82 -11.05
C ARG A 10 -0.34 13.05 -9.79
N PHE A 11 0.75 12.26 -9.83
CA PHE A 11 1.18 11.47 -8.69
C PHE A 11 1.51 12.32 -7.45
N ARG A 12 1.89 13.60 -7.63
CA ARG A 12 2.22 14.51 -6.51
C ARG A 12 1.08 14.73 -5.52
N LYS A 13 -0.15 14.50 -5.93
CA LYS A 13 -1.32 14.54 -5.04
C LYS A 13 -1.29 13.39 -4.03
N TYR A 14 -0.72 12.27 -4.41
CA TYR A 14 -0.77 11.00 -3.68
C TYR A 14 0.54 10.62 -3.00
N GLY A 15 1.66 11.12 -3.54
CA GLY A 15 2.97 10.70 -3.08
C GLY A 15 4.12 11.37 -3.83
N LYS A 16 5.29 10.80 -3.66
CA LYS A 16 6.49 11.21 -4.40
C LYS A 16 7.41 10.01 -4.68
N VAL A 17 8.15 10.08 -5.78
CA VAL A 17 9.23 9.12 -6.09
C VAL A 17 10.44 9.42 -5.19
N ILE A 18 10.98 8.40 -4.54
CA ILE A 18 12.17 8.49 -3.71
C ILE A 18 13.41 8.34 -4.59
N ARG A 19 14.34 9.31 -4.51
CA ARG A 19 15.54 9.37 -5.35
C ARG A 19 16.85 9.47 -4.58
N ASN A 20 16.77 9.65 -3.29
CA ASN A 20 17.90 9.97 -2.42
C ASN A 20 18.34 8.81 -1.51
N ILE A 21 17.83 7.61 -1.75
CA ILE A 21 18.21 6.36 -1.08
C ILE A 21 18.51 5.30 -2.14
N ASP A 22 19.53 4.49 -1.89
CA ASP A 22 19.85 3.31 -2.70
C ASP A 22 19.07 2.09 -2.19
N PHE A 23 18.07 1.66 -2.95
CA PHE A 23 17.25 0.50 -2.64
C PHE A 23 17.75 -0.81 -3.30
N SER A 24 18.91 -0.82 -3.96
CA SER A 24 19.37 -1.97 -4.74
C SER A 24 19.44 -3.27 -3.92
N ALA A 25 20.00 -3.20 -2.71
CA ALA A 25 20.10 -4.37 -1.83
C ALA A 25 18.72 -4.90 -1.41
N LEU A 26 17.76 -4.01 -1.11
CA LEU A 26 16.40 -4.38 -0.77
C LEU A 26 15.65 -4.96 -1.98
N THR A 27 15.83 -4.37 -3.16
CA THR A 27 15.27 -4.89 -4.42
C THR A 27 15.74 -6.31 -4.69
N GLU A 28 17.04 -6.59 -4.56
CA GLU A 28 17.60 -7.94 -4.75
C GLU A 28 17.12 -8.94 -3.68
N ALA A 29 16.93 -8.50 -2.45
CA ALA A 29 16.35 -9.35 -1.41
C ALA A 29 14.87 -9.66 -1.70
N MET A 30 14.10 -8.68 -2.15
CA MET A 30 12.70 -8.82 -2.53
C MET A 30 12.49 -9.83 -3.66
N LYS A 31 13.35 -9.86 -4.68
CA LYS A 31 13.27 -10.84 -5.79
C LYS A 31 13.33 -12.30 -5.33
N LYS A 32 13.79 -12.56 -4.11
CA LYS A 32 13.86 -13.90 -3.53
C LYS A 32 12.61 -14.29 -2.74
N THR A 33 11.70 -13.34 -2.49
CA THR A 33 10.44 -13.59 -1.81
C THR A 33 9.47 -14.32 -2.74
N PRO A 34 8.49 -15.08 -2.21
CA PRO A 34 7.55 -15.83 -3.05
C PRO A 34 6.60 -14.88 -3.83
N VAL A 35 6.13 -15.35 -4.99
CA VAL A 35 5.03 -14.74 -5.74
C VAL A 35 3.88 -15.74 -5.79
N PRO A 36 2.95 -15.70 -4.81
CA PRO A 36 1.81 -16.62 -4.77
C PRO A 36 0.76 -16.29 -5.84
N SER A 37 -0.17 -17.24 -6.09
CA SER A 37 -1.30 -17.05 -7.02
C SER A 37 -2.30 -15.99 -6.53
N ASP A 38 -2.41 -15.84 -5.22
CA ASP A 38 -3.25 -14.83 -4.57
C ASP A 38 -2.35 -13.75 -3.95
N VAL A 39 -2.94 -12.64 -3.50
CA VAL A 39 -2.20 -11.60 -2.78
C VAL A 39 -1.86 -12.07 -1.37
N VAL A 40 -0.59 -12.01 -1.02
CA VAL A 40 -0.09 -12.26 0.35
C VAL A 40 0.62 -11.01 0.86
N TYR A 41 0.22 -10.56 2.04
CA TYR A 41 0.86 -9.48 2.78
C TYR A 41 1.54 -10.03 4.04
N GLU A 42 2.84 -9.76 4.16
CA GLU A 42 3.64 -10.06 5.35
C GLU A 42 4.15 -8.74 5.93
N PRO A 43 3.72 -8.32 7.14
CA PRO A 43 3.99 -6.98 7.64
C PRO A 43 5.45 -6.73 8.03
N SER A 44 6.20 -7.78 8.35
CA SER A 44 7.58 -7.67 8.87
C SER A 44 8.38 -8.91 8.52
N ILE A 45 9.50 -8.72 7.84
CA ILE A 45 10.45 -9.77 7.44
C ILE A 45 11.83 -9.44 8.00
N ALA A 46 12.31 -10.25 8.93
CA ALA A 46 13.55 -9.99 9.66
C ALA A 46 14.77 -9.82 8.72
N GLU A 47 14.83 -10.60 7.64
CA GLU A 47 15.90 -10.53 6.65
C GLU A 47 15.91 -9.20 5.89
N LEU A 48 14.74 -8.61 5.62
CA LEU A 48 14.62 -7.30 4.97
C LEU A 48 14.96 -6.17 5.94
N GLU A 49 14.51 -6.27 7.18
CA GLU A 49 14.78 -5.30 8.24
C GLU A 49 16.26 -5.28 8.68
N ALA A 50 16.99 -6.39 8.49
CA ALA A 50 18.43 -6.47 8.79
C ALA A 50 19.31 -5.75 7.76
N LEU A 51 18.78 -5.33 6.62
CA LEU A 51 19.55 -4.63 5.60
C LEU A 51 19.92 -3.21 6.06
N PRO A 52 21.15 -2.72 5.75
CA PRO A 52 21.59 -1.38 6.17
C PRO A 52 20.63 -0.25 5.73
N VAL A 53 19.98 -0.39 4.57
CA VAL A 53 19.03 0.60 4.06
C VAL A 53 17.83 0.81 5.00
N ALA A 54 17.46 -0.17 5.83
CA ALA A 54 16.38 -0.03 6.81
C ALA A 54 16.67 1.11 7.80
N LYS A 55 17.91 1.22 8.29
CA LYS A 55 18.32 2.32 9.18
C LYS A 55 18.35 3.68 8.50
N GLU A 56 18.69 3.71 7.22
CA GLU A 56 18.66 4.94 6.44
C GLU A 56 17.21 5.42 6.23
N ILE A 57 16.29 4.51 5.89
CA ILE A 57 14.85 4.81 5.74
C ILE A 57 14.27 5.31 7.07
N GLU A 58 14.53 4.61 8.18
CA GLU A 58 14.11 5.00 9.54
C GLU A 58 14.51 6.44 9.84
N LYS A 59 15.79 6.78 9.59
CA LYS A 59 16.32 8.10 9.85
C LYS A 59 15.78 9.19 8.93
N VAL A 60 15.74 8.93 7.62
CA VAL A 60 15.48 9.97 6.60
C VAL A 60 13.97 10.21 6.40
N PHE A 61 13.16 9.15 6.42
CA PHE A 61 11.72 9.25 6.10
C PHE A 61 10.84 9.25 7.34
N TYR A 62 11.19 8.48 8.35
CA TYR A 62 10.35 8.34 9.54
C TYR A 62 10.87 9.11 10.76
N GLY A 63 11.94 9.94 10.58
CA GLY A 63 12.42 10.82 11.64
C GLY A 63 12.83 10.06 12.90
N GLU A 64 13.52 8.92 12.73
CA GLU A 64 13.98 8.00 13.78
C GLU A 64 12.87 7.20 14.48
N LEU A 65 11.61 7.27 14.02
CA LEU A 65 10.57 6.34 14.47
C LEU A 65 10.91 4.92 13.98
N PRO A 66 10.77 3.90 14.83
CA PRO A 66 11.01 2.51 14.43
C PRO A 66 10.11 2.10 13.28
N ILE A 67 10.68 1.41 12.30
CA ILE A 67 9.97 0.90 11.13
C ILE A 67 9.93 -0.62 11.11
N GLN A 68 9.09 -1.13 10.24
CA GLN A 68 9.07 -2.52 9.78
C GLN A 68 9.16 -2.54 8.27
N ILE A 69 9.74 -3.62 7.72
CA ILE A 69 9.81 -3.88 6.29
C ILE A 69 9.20 -5.25 6.04
N GLY A 70 8.08 -5.25 5.35
CA GLY A 70 7.41 -6.44 4.87
C GLY A 70 7.25 -6.44 3.37
N TYR A 71 6.31 -7.20 2.87
CA TYR A 71 5.97 -7.21 1.46
C TYR A 71 4.48 -7.47 1.20
N CYS A 72 4.01 -6.97 0.07
CA CYS A 72 2.77 -7.39 -0.57
C CYS A 72 3.13 -7.97 -1.93
N ASN A 73 2.91 -9.28 -2.11
CA ASN A 73 3.28 -10.00 -3.32
C ASN A 73 2.10 -10.83 -3.84
N GLY A 74 2.08 -11.10 -5.13
CA GLY A 74 1.10 -12.02 -5.70
C GLY A 74 0.57 -11.61 -7.06
N HIS A 75 -0.70 -12.00 -7.32
CA HIS A 75 -1.42 -11.68 -8.55
C HIS A 75 -2.72 -10.96 -8.20
N ASN A 76 -2.93 -9.79 -8.75
CA ASN A 76 -4.13 -8.98 -8.58
C ASN A 76 -4.32 -8.03 -9.77
N VAL A 77 -5.55 -7.81 -10.19
CA VAL A 77 -5.95 -6.83 -11.22
C VAL A 77 -7.13 -5.98 -10.78
N LEU A 78 -7.56 -6.12 -9.51
CA LEU A 78 -8.78 -5.53 -9.00
C LEU A 78 -8.49 -4.55 -7.87
N LEU A 79 -9.32 -3.52 -7.77
CA LEU A 79 -9.45 -2.72 -6.55
C LEU A 79 -10.45 -3.43 -5.62
N ASN A 80 -9.94 -4.15 -4.61
CA ASN A 80 -10.78 -4.92 -3.68
C ASN A 80 -11.20 -4.12 -2.45
N ALA A 81 -10.46 -3.08 -2.13
CA ALA A 81 -10.68 -2.17 -1.01
C ALA A 81 -9.85 -0.91 -1.21
N VAL A 82 -10.04 0.05 -0.33
CA VAL A 82 -9.09 1.14 -0.08
C VAL A 82 -8.79 1.20 1.41
N GLU A 83 -7.53 1.47 1.73
CA GLU A 83 -7.07 1.65 3.10
C GLU A 83 -6.24 2.92 3.23
N TYR A 84 -6.11 3.40 4.45
CA TYR A 84 -5.21 4.49 4.80
C TYR A 84 -4.60 4.28 6.19
N HIS A 85 -3.49 4.94 6.41
CA HIS A 85 -2.73 4.93 7.65
C HIS A 85 -2.53 6.36 8.16
N ARG A 86 -2.38 6.56 9.47
CA ARG A 86 -1.99 7.86 10.03
C ARG A 86 -0.48 8.14 9.87
N SER A 87 0.13 7.52 8.86
CA SER A 87 1.55 7.67 8.49
C SER A 87 1.70 7.44 7.00
N SER A 88 2.71 8.03 6.38
CA SER A 88 3.09 7.65 5.01
C SER A 88 3.56 6.21 4.97
N GLU A 89 3.36 5.57 3.81
CA GLU A 89 3.88 4.25 3.47
C GLU A 89 4.90 4.36 2.35
N ILE A 90 5.98 3.56 2.40
CA ILE A 90 6.91 3.44 1.28
C ILE A 90 6.67 2.11 0.58
N ASN A 91 6.48 2.17 -0.73
CA ASN A 91 6.39 1.02 -1.63
C ASN A 91 7.62 0.97 -2.52
N LEU A 92 8.40 -0.12 -2.43
CA LEU A 92 9.50 -0.43 -3.35
C LEU A 92 9.07 -1.56 -4.28
N ALA A 93 8.92 -1.29 -5.54
CA ALA A 93 8.59 -2.30 -6.54
C ALA A 93 9.84 -3.09 -6.94
N ALA A 94 9.92 -4.37 -6.60
CA ALA A 94 10.99 -5.25 -7.08
C ALA A 94 10.71 -5.75 -8.51
N THR A 95 9.43 -5.85 -8.86
CA THR A 95 8.91 -6.04 -10.23
C THR A 95 7.98 -4.87 -10.56
N ASP A 96 7.64 -4.66 -11.82
CA ASP A 96 6.65 -3.66 -12.20
C ASP A 96 5.32 -3.91 -11.46
N ALA A 97 4.73 -2.85 -10.92
CA ALA A 97 3.46 -2.91 -10.22
C ALA A 97 2.60 -1.68 -10.49
N VAL A 98 1.30 -1.78 -10.29
CA VAL A 98 0.37 -0.65 -10.39
C VAL A 98 -0.29 -0.43 -9.03
N LEU A 99 -0.28 0.81 -8.56
CA LEU A 99 -1.10 1.26 -7.44
C LEU A 99 -2.32 2.01 -7.96
N ILE A 100 -3.50 1.68 -7.41
CA ILE A 100 -4.73 2.44 -7.63
C ILE A 100 -4.91 3.32 -6.39
N LEU A 101 -4.91 4.63 -6.58
CA LEU A 101 -4.80 5.62 -5.52
C LEU A 101 -5.99 6.57 -5.49
N GLY A 102 -6.41 6.94 -4.29
CA GLY A 102 -7.44 7.95 -4.03
C GLY A 102 -7.01 8.96 -2.97
N SER A 103 -7.84 9.95 -2.72
CA SER A 103 -7.60 10.94 -1.68
C SER A 103 -8.54 10.73 -0.50
N GLU A 104 -8.03 10.69 0.73
CA GLU A 104 -8.83 10.66 1.95
C GLU A 104 -9.84 11.82 2.01
N ALA A 105 -9.49 12.98 1.44
CA ALA A 105 -10.37 14.15 1.36
C ALA A 105 -11.64 13.92 0.51
N ASP A 106 -11.69 12.87 -0.29
CA ASP A 106 -12.84 12.49 -1.10
C ASP A 106 -13.74 11.43 -0.43
N VAL A 107 -13.36 10.93 0.75
CA VAL A 107 -14.21 10.08 1.59
C VAL A 107 -15.38 10.92 2.11
N THR A 108 -16.58 10.40 2.02
CA THR A 108 -17.80 11.09 2.44
C THR A 108 -18.01 11.02 3.96
N ASP A 109 -18.92 11.85 4.51
CA ASP A 109 -19.22 11.87 5.96
C ASP A 109 -19.80 10.54 6.47
N ASP A 110 -20.35 9.70 5.58
CA ASP A 110 -20.86 8.35 5.88
C ASP A 110 -19.83 7.25 5.56
N PHE A 111 -18.56 7.63 5.38
CA PHE A 111 -17.43 6.74 5.15
C PHE A 111 -17.54 5.88 3.89
N THR A 112 -18.10 6.42 2.83
CA THR A 112 -18.08 5.80 1.51
C THR A 112 -17.08 6.50 0.59
N TYR A 113 -16.67 5.80 -0.49
CA TYR A 113 -15.73 6.32 -1.47
C TYR A 113 -16.20 5.99 -2.88
N GLU A 114 -16.19 6.99 -3.77
CA GLU A 114 -16.54 6.81 -5.18
C GLU A 114 -15.31 6.39 -6.00
N THR A 115 -15.26 5.12 -6.41
CA THR A 115 -14.09 4.54 -7.09
C THR A 115 -13.75 5.18 -8.43
N SER A 116 -14.70 5.90 -9.07
CA SER A 116 -14.43 6.67 -10.29
C SER A 116 -13.42 7.82 -10.10
N LYS A 117 -13.17 8.23 -8.85
CA LYS A 117 -12.17 9.25 -8.49
C LYS A 117 -10.76 8.68 -8.37
N MET A 118 -10.59 7.36 -8.39
CA MET A 118 -9.28 6.72 -8.29
C MET A 118 -8.47 6.91 -9.57
N GLU A 119 -7.16 7.03 -9.40
CA GLU A 119 -6.17 7.10 -10.48
C GLU A 119 -5.14 5.99 -10.33
N ALA A 120 -4.74 5.37 -11.43
CA ALA A 120 -3.79 4.27 -11.43
C ALA A 120 -2.39 4.74 -11.85
N PHE A 121 -1.36 4.27 -11.11
CA PHE A 121 0.03 4.64 -11.35
C PHE A 121 0.93 3.42 -11.37
N ARG A 122 1.71 3.28 -12.45
CA ARG A 122 2.74 2.24 -12.57
C ARG A 122 3.99 2.67 -11.84
N ILE A 123 4.48 1.78 -10.97
CA ILE A 123 5.80 1.87 -10.33
C ILE A 123 6.71 0.91 -11.10
N PRO A 124 7.71 1.39 -11.83
CA PRO A 124 8.64 0.51 -12.53
C PRO A 124 9.53 -0.26 -11.54
N ALA A 125 9.99 -1.44 -11.95
CA ALA A 125 10.91 -2.27 -11.17
C ALA A 125 12.14 -1.48 -10.72
N GLY A 126 12.51 -1.60 -9.46
CA GLY A 126 13.61 -0.88 -8.80
C GLY A 126 13.25 0.53 -8.31
N ALA A 127 12.06 1.05 -8.62
CA ALA A 127 11.62 2.35 -8.13
C ALA A 127 10.93 2.23 -6.76
N ALA A 128 11.16 3.24 -5.91
CA ALA A 128 10.48 3.40 -4.64
C ALA A 128 9.67 4.69 -4.61
N VAL A 129 8.49 4.62 -4.02
CA VAL A 129 7.59 5.77 -3.82
C VAL A 129 7.18 5.88 -2.36
N GLU A 130 7.05 7.11 -1.88
CA GLU A 130 6.31 7.42 -0.66
C GLU A 130 4.86 7.71 -1.05
N VAL A 131 3.92 6.98 -0.47
CA VAL A 131 2.49 7.22 -0.52
C VAL A 131 2.11 7.98 0.75
N TYR A 132 1.51 9.16 0.60
CA TYR A 132 1.20 10.02 1.75
C TYR A 132 0.11 9.43 2.64
N ALA A 133 0.13 9.80 3.94
CA ALA A 133 -0.86 9.38 4.93
C ALA A 133 -2.32 9.65 4.50
N THR A 134 -2.54 10.71 3.71
CA THR A 134 -3.84 11.11 3.17
C THR A 134 -4.24 10.42 1.86
N THR A 135 -3.48 9.39 1.47
CA THR A 135 -3.71 8.66 0.21
C THR A 135 -4.33 7.31 0.49
N LEU A 136 -5.51 7.12 -0.07
CA LEU A 136 -6.16 5.81 -0.12
C LEU A 136 -5.43 4.91 -1.11
N HIS A 137 -5.12 3.70 -0.70
CA HIS A 137 -4.43 2.68 -1.49
C HIS A 137 -4.85 1.28 -1.03
N TYR A 138 -4.44 0.25 -1.74
CA TYR A 138 -4.59 -1.14 -1.33
C TYR A 138 -3.54 -2.01 -2.02
N ALA A 139 -3.74 -3.35 -1.99
CA ALA A 139 -2.84 -4.28 -2.64
C ALA A 139 -2.54 -3.86 -4.09
N PRO A 140 -1.26 -3.87 -4.51
CA PRO A 140 -0.88 -3.56 -5.88
C PRO A 140 -1.52 -4.49 -6.90
N CYS A 141 -1.59 -4.03 -8.16
CA CYS A 141 -1.93 -4.88 -9.30
C CYS A 141 -0.65 -5.25 -10.06
N HIS A 142 -0.63 -6.45 -10.64
CA HIS A 142 0.46 -6.87 -11.51
C HIS A 142 0.33 -6.25 -12.90
N VAL A 143 1.46 -6.15 -13.61
CA VAL A 143 1.54 -5.62 -14.97
C VAL A 143 1.51 -6.74 -15.99
N ASP A 144 2.07 -7.90 -15.64
CA ASP A 144 2.12 -9.10 -16.49
C ASP A 144 1.86 -10.37 -15.65
N ASP A 145 1.75 -11.51 -16.32
CA ASP A 145 1.40 -12.81 -15.72
C ASP A 145 2.45 -13.35 -14.72
N ALA A 146 3.59 -12.69 -14.55
CA ALA A 146 4.60 -13.05 -13.55
C ALA A 146 4.21 -12.62 -12.13
N GLY A 147 3.18 -11.80 -12.01
CA GLY A 147 2.74 -11.25 -10.73
C GLY A 147 3.57 -10.03 -10.31
N PHE A 148 3.40 -9.62 -9.05
CA PHE A 148 4.14 -8.48 -8.51
C PHE A 148 4.83 -8.81 -7.18
N GLN A 149 5.94 -8.10 -6.91
CA GLN A 149 6.68 -8.12 -5.65
C GLN A 149 6.94 -6.67 -5.22
N VAL A 150 6.33 -6.26 -4.11
CA VAL A 150 6.45 -4.90 -3.58
C VAL A 150 6.81 -4.97 -2.10
N ALA A 151 7.95 -4.39 -1.73
CA ALA A 151 8.26 -4.18 -0.32
C ALA A 151 7.40 -3.04 0.22
N VAL A 152 6.82 -3.26 1.40
CA VAL A 152 5.97 -2.30 2.12
C VAL A 152 6.69 -1.90 3.40
N ILE A 153 6.91 -0.59 3.58
CA ILE A 153 7.65 -0.04 4.71
C ILE A 153 6.77 0.94 5.47
N LEU A 154 6.57 0.67 6.74
CA LEU A 154 5.65 1.41 7.62
C LEU A 154 6.25 1.57 9.03
N PRO A 155 5.73 2.47 9.86
CA PRO A 155 6.03 2.50 11.28
C PRO A 155 5.75 1.14 11.93
N LYS A 156 6.63 0.72 12.82
CA LYS A 156 6.55 -0.60 13.48
C LYS A 156 5.24 -0.78 14.22
N GLY A 157 4.61 -1.94 13.99
CA GLY A 157 3.31 -2.31 14.56
C GLY A 157 2.10 -2.00 13.66
N THR A 158 2.28 -1.25 12.56
CA THR A 158 1.20 -1.04 11.59
C THR A 158 0.75 -2.37 10.98
N ASN A 159 -0.55 -2.52 10.77
CA ASN A 159 -1.18 -3.75 10.25
C ASN A 159 -1.12 -4.97 11.22
N TYR A 160 -0.71 -4.79 12.46
CA TYR A 160 -0.81 -5.85 13.47
C TYR A 160 -2.24 -5.96 14.02
N PRO A 161 -2.62 -7.12 14.59
CA PRO A 161 -3.93 -7.30 15.18
C PRO A 161 -4.26 -6.21 16.21
N LEU A 162 -5.51 -5.79 16.25
CA LEU A 162 -6.03 -4.88 17.28
C LEU A 162 -5.99 -5.56 18.65
N ASP A 163 -5.77 -4.77 19.69
CA ASP A 163 -5.83 -5.23 21.09
C ASP A 163 -7.28 -5.20 21.63
N GLU A 164 -8.13 -4.33 21.04
CA GLU A 164 -9.51 -4.09 21.47
C GLU A 164 -10.44 -4.00 20.24
N ALA A 165 -11.74 -4.18 20.47
CA ALA A 165 -12.74 -3.94 19.43
C ALA A 165 -13.04 -2.44 19.33
N HIS A 166 -13.17 -1.96 18.11
CA HIS A 166 -13.52 -0.57 17.78
C HIS A 166 -14.91 -0.51 17.17
N ALA A 167 -15.68 0.53 17.47
CA ALA A 167 -17.03 0.69 16.96
C ALA A 167 -17.48 2.15 16.95
N GLY A 168 -18.22 2.52 15.90
CA GLY A 168 -18.85 3.83 15.74
C GLY A 168 -18.00 4.87 15.01
N GLY A 169 -18.62 5.55 14.05
CA GLY A 169 -17.93 6.54 13.21
C GLY A 169 -16.75 5.96 12.47
N GLU A 170 -15.73 6.74 12.25
CA GLU A 170 -14.48 6.32 11.59
C GLU A 170 -13.80 5.15 12.32
N ASP A 171 -13.99 5.02 13.63
CA ASP A 171 -13.40 3.94 14.43
C ASP A 171 -13.87 2.54 13.97
N ALA A 172 -15.07 2.46 13.39
CA ALA A 172 -15.60 1.22 12.82
C ALA A 172 -14.83 0.75 11.57
N LEU A 173 -14.06 1.63 10.91
CA LEU A 173 -13.21 1.28 9.77
C LEU A 173 -11.87 0.68 10.20
N LEU A 174 -11.48 0.80 11.47
CA LEU A 174 -10.19 0.33 11.98
C LEU A 174 -10.18 -1.20 12.03
N THR A 175 -9.48 -1.82 11.09
CA THR A 175 -9.40 -3.28 10.93
C THR A 175 -8.11 -3.90 11.46
N ALA A 176 -7.06 -3.07 11.60
CA ALA A 176 -5.78 -3.43 12.21
C ALA A 176 -5.14 -2.18 12.80
N LYS A 177 -4.07 -2.31 13.58
CA LYS A 177 -3.35 -1.16 14.15
C LYS A 177 -2.91 -0.20 13.04
N ASN A 178 -3.30 1.09 13.15
CA ASN A 178 -2.99 2.14 12.20
C ASN A 178 -3.54 1.87 10.77
N LYS A 179 -4.62 1.09 10.64
CA LYS A 179 -5.21 0.71 9.35
C LYS A 179 -6.72 0.85 9.36
N TRP A 180 -7.22 1.82 8.63
CA TRP A 180 -8.64 2.03 8.33
C TRP A 180 -8.94 1.52 6.93
N LEU A 181 -10.02 0.77 6.77
CA LEU A 181 -10.36 0.06 5.55
C LEU A 181 -11.81 0.32 5.13
N ILE A 182 -12.00 0.64 3.85
CA ILE A 182 -13.29 0.68 3.19
C ILE A 182 -13.27 -0.39 2.10
N GLY A 183 -14.12 -1.42 2.22
CA GLY A 183 -14.12 -2.57 1.34
C GLY A 183 -14.99 -2.39 0.11
N HIS A 184 -14.61 -3.02 -1.01
CA HIS A 184 -15.47 -3.14 -2.18
C HIS A 184 -16.42 -4.33 -2.02
N ALA A 185 -17.70 -4.18 -2.42
CA ALA A 185 -18.70 -5.23 -2.27
C ALA A 185 -18.32 -6.56 -2.96
N GLU A 186 -17.53 -6.49 -4.04
CA GLU A 186 -17.04 -7.65 -4.79
C GLU A 186 -15.61 -8.07 -4.38
N GLY A 187 -15.03 -7.40 -3.38
CA GLY A 187 -13.62 -7.59 -2.97
C GLY A 187 -13.33 -8.85 -2.16
N GLY A 188 -14.38 -9.63 -1.81
CA GLY A 188 -14.21 -10.87 -1.04
C GLY A 188 -13.75 -10.65 0.40
N LEU A 189 -13.92 -9.44 0.96
CA LEU A 189 -13.58 -9.13 2.34
C LEU A 189 -14.52 -9.84 3.34
N PRO A 190 -14.09 -10.02 4.60
CA PRO A 190 -14.92 -10.62 5.64
C PRO A 190 -16.27 -9.91 5.79
N GLU A 191 -17.31 -10.68 6.15
CA GLU A 191 -18.63 -10.16 6.44
C GLU A 191 -18.55 -9.09 7.55
N GLY A 192 -19.22 -7.95 7.34
CA GLY A 192 -19.20 -6.80 8.28
C GLY A 192 -18.19 -5.71 7.94
N SER A 193 -17.37 -5.86 6.90
CA SER A 193 -16.54 -4.76 6.40
C SER A 193 -17.40 -3.65 5.82
N HIS A 194 -17.00 -2.39 6.05
CA HIS A 194 -17.63 -1.24 5.38
C HIS A 194 -17.42 -1.33 3.86
N ILE A 195 -18.42 -0.91 3.09
CA ILE A 195 -18.50 -1.16 1.64
C ILE A 195 -18.45 0.16 0.88
N GLU A 196 -17.61 0.22 -0.15
CA GLU A 196 -17.56 1.31 -1.13
C GLU A 196 -18.62 1.18 -2.22
N ILE A 197 -18.76 2.28 -2.98
CA ILE A 197 -19.67 2.39 -4.12
C ILE A 197 -18.85 2.50 -5.41
N GLY A 198 -19.16 1.64 -6.40
CA GLY A 198 -18.55 1.67 -7.72
C GLY A 198 -17.67 0.46 -8.02
N ARG A 199 -17.09 0.43 -9.22
CA ARG A 199 -16.20 -0.63 -9.71
C ARG A 199 -14.93 -0.02 -10.28
N ALA A 200 -13.76 -0.53 -9.90
CA ALA A 200 -12.51 -0.19 -10.53
C ALA A 200 -11.70 -1.45 -10.85
N HIS A 201 -11.25 -1.55 -12.10
CA HIS A 201 -10.40 -2.62 -12.60
C HIS A 201 -9.22 -2.00 -13.37
N VAL A 202 -8.07 -2.64 -13.32
CA VAL A 202 -6.88 -2.29 -14.10
C VAL A 202 -6.81 -3.17 -15.34
#